data_04ef202da098e3aef743ec2d638ecf6b
#
_entry.id   04ef202da098e3aef743ec2d638ecf6b
#
_cell.length_a   1.000
_cell.length_b   1.000
_cell.length_c   1.000
_cell.angle_alpha   90.00
_cell.angle_beta   90.00
_cell.angle_gamma   90.00
#
_symmetry.space_group_name_H-M   'P 1'
#
loop_
_entity.id
_entity.type
_entity.pdbx_description
1 polymer ?
#
loop_
_entity_poly.entity_id
_entity_poly.type
_entity_poly.pdbx_seq_one_letter_code
_entity_poly.pdbx_strand_id
1 'polypeptide(L)'
;SSRFQAASATLELGHAKPFGQNDLLAFSAIDQVLRTVLSAQDLPVRNNKAIQTFQVADSIIKTEDDFQLNLADSAPNFSVFQSGAVIATQQGKPYVVAQQQVWILFPNPQVKKGLRAGLLLTEVN
;
A
#
# COMPACT_ATOMS: atom_id res chain seq x y z
N SER A 1 -10.21 7.39 -18.79
CA SER A 1 -9.05 7.17 -19.69
C SER A 1 -9.33 6.14 -20.78
N SER A 2 -10.13 5.09 -20.52
CA SER A 2 -10.48 4.07 -21.52
C SER A 2 -11.11 4.65 -22.80
N ARG A 3 -11.93 5.69 -22.67
CA ARG A 3 -12.56 6.38 -23.82
C ARG A 3 -11.55 6.97 -24.82
N PHE A 4 -10.35 7.34 -24.34
CA PHE A 4 -9.31 7.98 -25.15
C PHE A 4 -8.08 7.08 -25.32
N GLN A 5 -8.14 5.82 -24.88
CA GLN A 5 -7.02 4.89 -24.86
C GLN A 5 -5.76 5.47 -24.18
N ALA A 6 -5.94 6.40 -23.25
CA ALA A 6 -4.86 7.04 -22.55
C ALA A 6 -4.37 6.17 -21.38
N ALA A 7 -3.07 6.05 -21.22
CA ALA A 7 -2.47 5.49 -20.01
C ALA A 7 -2.85 6.34 -18.80
N SER A 8 -3.16 5.71 -17.69
CA SER A 8 -3.50 6.40 -16.45
C SER A 8 -2.82 5.72 -15.26
N ALA A 9 -2.44 6.51 -14.27
CA ALA A 9 -1.88 6.03 -13.02
C ALA A 9 -2.40 6.89 -11.87
N THR A 10 -2.52 6.30 -10.70
CA THR A 10 -2.75 7.00 -9.44
C THR A 10 -1.43 7.11 -8.70
N LEU A 11 -1.13 8.32 -8.22
CA LEU A 11 0.06 8.58 -7.41
C LEU A 11 -0.34 8.69 -5.94
N GLU A 12 0.14 7.76 -5.13
CA GLU A 12 -0.02 7.78 -3.68
C GLU A 12 1.20 8.45 -3.06
N LEU A 13 1.03 9.66 -2.55
CA LEU A 13 2.12 10.50 -2.05
C LEU A 13 2.34 10.37 -0.53
N GLY A 14 1.92 9.27 0.06
CA GLY A 14 2.08 8.98 1.47
C GLY A 14 0.95 9.53 2.35
N HIS A 15 1.23 9.68 3.64
CA HIS A 15 0.21 10.09 4.62
C HIS A 15 -0.12 11.58 4.50
N ALA A 16 -1.41 11.90 4.35
CA ALA A 16 -1.88 13.28 4.34
C ALA A 16 -1.70 13.92 5.74
N LYS A 17 -1.00 15.04 5.78
CA LYS A 17 -0.85 15.86 6.98
C LYS A 17 -1.78 17.09 6.90
N PRO A 18 -2.03 17.80 8.00
CA PRO A 18 -2.74 19.08 7.97
C PRO A 18 -2.12 20.05 6.95
N PHE A 19 -2.96 20.96 6.44
CA PHE A 19 -2.53 21.96 5.44
C PHE A 19 -1.26 22.70 5.89
N GLY A 20 -0.30 22.81 4.99
CA GLY A 20 0.98 23.47 5.25
C GLY A 20 2.03 22.62 6.00
N GLN A 21 1.70 21.41 6.45
CA GLN A 21 2.62 20.55 7.20
C GLN A 21 3.24 19.42 6.35
N ASN A 22 2.88 19.32 5.09
CA ASN A 22 3.51 18.35 4.19
C ASN A 22 4.90 18.83 3.80
N ASP A 23 5.86 17.90 3.81
CA ASP A 23 7.21 18.16 3.30
C ASP A 23 7.19 18.12 1.77
N LEU A 24 7.10 19.29 1.16
CA LEU A 24 7.05 19.43 -0.29
C LEU A 24 8.35 19.00 -0.99
N LEU A 25 9.50 19.03 -0.28
CA LEU A 25 10.77 18.56 -0.84
C LEU A 25 10.77 17.06 -1.10
N ALA A 26 10.03 16.29 -0.29
CA ALA A 26 9.84 14.86 -0.51
C ALA A 26 9.18 14.54 -1.86
N PHE A 27 8.46 15.49 -2.45
CA PHE A 27 7.74 15.33 -3.72
C PHE A 27 8.43 16.01 -4.90
N SER A 28 9.63 16.57 -4.71
CA SER A 28 10.34 17.34 -5.75
C SER A 28 10.57 16.56 -7.04
N ALA A 29 10.88 15.26 -6.94
CA ALA A 29 11.12 14.44 -8.12
C ALA A 29 9.85 14.25 -8.98
N ILE A 30 8.70 14.00 -8.35
CA ILE A 30 7.44 13.86 -9.09
C ILE A 30 6.95 15.22 -9.63
N ASP A 31 7.13 16.31 -8.89
CA ASP A 31 6.81 17.66 -9.37
C ASP A 31 7.63 17.99 -10.64
N GLN A 32 8.93 17.69 -10.64
CA GLN A 32 9.79 17.86 -11.81
C GLN A 32 9.29 17.05 -13.01
N VAL A 33 8.97 15.77 -12.82
CA VAL A 33 8.43 14.91 -13.90
C VAL A 33 7.13 15.47 -14.46
N LEU A 34 6.20 15.89 -13.61
CA LEU A 34 4.92 16.47 -14.03
C LEU A 34 5.12 17.76 -14.84
N ARG A 35 6.00 18.65 -14.39
CA ARG A 35 6.33 19.88 -15.14
C ARG A 35 6.94 19.57 -16.50
N THR A 36 7.85 18.60 -16.57
CA THR A 36 8.49 18.16 -17.80
C THR A 36 7.46 17.62 -18.80
N VAL A 37 6.54 16.76 -18.34
CA VAL A 37 5.45 16.22 -19.17
C VAL A 37 4.54 17.34 -19.70
N LEU A 38 4.12 18.26 -18.84
CA LEU A 38 3.25 19.38 -19.21
C LEU A 38 3.92 20.38 -20.17
N SER A 39 5.25 20.48 -20.11
CA SER A 39 6.04 21.35 -21.00
C SER A 39 6.50 20.67 -22.29
N ALA A 40 6.07 19.43 -22.52
CA ALA A 40 6.45 18.59 -23.67
C ALA A 40 7.99 18.49 -23.85
N GLN A 41 8.74 18.47 -22.75
CA GLN A 41 10.19 18.30 -22.72
C GLN A 41 10.55 16.81 -22.53
N ASP A 42 11.81 16.48 -22.79
CA ASP A 42 12.33 15.14 -22.57
C ASP A 42 12.28 14.79 -21.08
N LEU A 43 11.79 13.60 -20.77
CA LEU A 43 11.72 13.12 -19.40
C LEU A 43 13.13 12.96 -18.79
N PRO A 44 13.32 13.32 -17.52
CA PRO A 44 14.57 13.10 -16.83
C PRO A 44 14.94 11.61 -16.84
N VAL A 45 16.22 11.33 -16.94
CA VAL A 45 16.73 9.96 -16.90
C VAL A 45 16.32 9.32 -15.57
N ARG A 46 15.73 8.13 -15.64
CA ARG A 46 15.30 7.37 -14.47
C ARG A 46 16.49 7.13 -13.53
N ASN A 47 16.31 7.47 -12.26
CA ASN A 47 17.25 7.07 -11.22
C ASN A 47 17.23 5.52 -11.11
N ASN A 48 18.41 4.88 -11.18
CA ASN A 48 18.57 3.42 -11.14
C ASN A 48 18.37 2.80 -9.73
N LYS A 49 17.73 3.50 -8.81
CA LYS A 49 17.29 2.87 -7.55
C LYS A 49 16.33 1.74 -7.88
N ALA A 50 16.57 0.57 -7.29
CA ALA A 50 15.65 -0.56 -7.40
C ALA A 50 14.25 -0.12 -6.95
N ILE A 51 13.26 -0.32 -7.81
CA ILE A 51 11.85 -0.14 -7.46
C ILE A 51 11.35 -1.49 -6.99
N GLN A 52 10.85 -1.56 -5.76
CA GLN A 52 10.14 -2.74 -5.29
C GLN A 52 8.78 -2.80 -5.97
N THR A 53 8.49 -3.93 -6.57
CA THR A 53 7.21 -4.20 -7.23
C THR A 53 6.46 -5.25 -6.43
N PHE A 54 5.19 -4.99 -6.15
CA PHE A 54 4.35 -5.88 -5.38
C PHE A 54 3.12 -6.30 -6.16
N GLN A 55 2.66 -7.52 -5.91
CA GLN A 55 1.36 -7.99 -6.35
C GLN A 55 0.48 -8.30 -5.15
N VAL A 56 -0.83 -8.18 -5.32
CA VAL A 56 -1.80 -8.58 -4.30
C VAL A 56 -1.83 -10.10 -4.23
N ALA A 57 -1.48 -10.64 -3.06
CA ALA A 57 -1.53 -12.08 -2.79
C ALA A 57 -2.87 -12.49 -2.18
N ASP A 58 -3.43 -11.67 -1.27
CA ASP A 58 -4.69 -11.97 -0.59
C ASP A 58 -5.31 -10.71 0.02
N SER A 59 -6.54 -10.85 0.54
CA SER A 59 -7.28 -9.81 1.27
C SER A 59 -7.77 -10.33 2.60
N ILE A 60 -7.44 -9.63 3.68
CA ILE A 60 -7.98 -9.94 4.99
C ILE A 60 -9.36 -9.31 5.11
N ILE A 61 -10.41 -10.12 5.23
CA ILE A 61 -11.78 -9.66 5.37
C ILE A 61 -12.22 -9.81 6.84
N LYS A 62 -12.75 -8.74 7.42
CA LYS A 62 -13.39 -8.81 8.73
C LYS A 62 -14.78 -9.43 8.57
N THR A 63 -14.96 -10.65 9.05
CA THR A 63 -16.26 -11.33 9.01
C THR A 63 -16.96 -11.35 10.36
N GLU A 64 -16.22 -11.09 11.46
CA GLU A 64 -16.71 -11.24 12.81
C GLU A 64 -16.45 -10.01 13.67
N ASP A 65 -17.21 -9.88 14.75
CA ASP A 65 -17.09 -8.73 15.67
C ASP A 65 -15.85 -8.84 16.56
N ASP A 66 -15.38 -10.06 16.84
CA ASP A 66 -14.17 -10.35 17.61
C ASP A 66 -12.88 -10.28 16.76
N PHE A 67 -12.97 -9.76 15.52
CA PHE A 67 -11.82 -9.60 14.65
C PHE A 67 -10.73 -8.73 15.28
N GLN A 68 -9.53 -9.27 15.31
CA GLN A 68 -8.33 -8.58 15.77
C GLN A 68 -7.24 -8.66 14.72
N LEU A 69 -6.58 -7.54 14.45
CA LEU A 69 -5.41 -7.47 13.59
C LEU A 69 -4.17 -7.38 14.49
N ASN A 70 -3.20 -8.28 14.30
CA ASN A 70 -1.95 -8.31 15.08
C ASN A 70 -0.94 -7.27 14.60
N LEU A 71 -1.38 -6.02 14.60
CA LEU A 71 -0.59 -4.84 14.27
C LEU A 71 -0.94 -3.72 15.25
N ALA A 72 0.04 -2.86 15.53
CA ALA A 72 -0.24 -1.61 16.23
C ALA A 72 -1.14 -0.72 15.36
N ASP A 73 -2.04 0.05 15.99
CA ASP A 73 -2.96 0.96 15.28
C ASP A 73 -2.21 1.99 14.40
N SER A 74 -0.97 2.31 14.77
CA SER A 74 -0.09 3.22 14.02
C SER A 74 0.85 2.52 13.04
N ALA A 75 0.68 1.21 12.81
CA ALA A 75 1.57 0.47 11.93
C ALA A 75 1.53 1.05 10.52
N PRO A 76 2.70 1.31 9.91
CA PRO A 76 2.75 1.88 8.57
C PRO A 76 2.31 0.86 7.52
N ASN A 77 1.88 1.36 6.36
CA ASN A 77 1.77 0.54 5.16
C ASN A 77 3.09 -0.16 4.86
N PHE A 78 3.02 -1.35 4.26
CA PHE A 78 4.17 -2.22 3.99
C PHE A 78 4.84 -2.78 5.25
N SER A 79 4.14 -2.83 6.39
CA SER A 79 4.58 -3.63 7.54
C SER A 79 4.72 -5.09 7.15
N VAL A 80 5.80 -5.74 7.60
CA VAL A 80 6.24 -7.05 7.14
C VAL A 80 5.82 -8.15 8.11
N PHE A 81 5.34 -9.26 7.57
CA PHE A 81 5.13 -10.51 8.30
C PHE A 81 5.90 -11.66 7.65
N GLN A 82 6.49 -12.49 8.47
CA GLN A 82 7.20 -13.69 8.03
C GLN A 82 6.29 -14.92 8.06
N SER A 83 6.70 -15.97 7.37
CA SER A 83 6.01 -17.26 7.40
C SER A 83 5.73 -17.73 8.82
N GLY A 84 4.54 -18.22 9.06
CA GLY A 84 4.07 -18.68 10.38
C GLY A 84 3.55 -17.56 11.29
N ALA A 85 3.73 -16.28 10.95
CA ALA A 85 3.18 -15.19 11.75
C ALA A 85 1.65 -15.18 11.68
N VAL A 86 0.99 -14.90 12.80
CA VAL A 86 -0.45 -14.66 12.87
C VAL A 86 -0.72 -13.19 12.59
N ILE A 87 -1.36 -12.89 11.45
CA ILE A 87 -1.67 -11.50 11.06
C ILE A 87 -2.97 -11.02 11.71
N ALA A 88 -3.96 -11.90 11.78
CA ALA A 88 -5.27 -11.59 12.33
C ALA A 88 -5.88 -12.80 13.02
N THR A 89 -6.89 -12.55 13.85
CA THR A 89 -7.68 -13.60 14.50
C THR A 89 -9.15 -13.20 14.48
N GLN A 90 -10.03 -14.15 14.19
CA GLN A 90 -11.48 -14.02 14.33
C GLN A 90 -12.13 -15.37 14.62
N GLN A 91 -13.14 -15.43 15.50
CA GLN A 91 -13.75 -16.66 16.02
C GLN A 91 -12.70 -17.65 16.57
N GLY A 92 -11.65 -17.13 17.22
CA GLY A 92 -10.55 -17.94 17.71
C GLY A 92 -9.70 -18.62 16.60
N LYS A 93 -9.96 -18.33 15.31
CA LYS A 93 -9.19 -18.86 14.18
C LYS A 93 -8.12 -17.87 13.75
N PRO A 94 -6.83 -18.25 13.78
CA PRO A 94 -5.77 -17.40 13.32
C PRO A 94 -5.67 -17.37 11.79
N TYR A 95 -5.40 -16.20 11.23
CA TYR A 95 -4.92 -16.06 9.85
C TYR A 95 -3.39 -16.07 9.87
N VAL A 96 -2.81 -17.18 9.41
CA VAL A 96 -1.38 -17.45 9.46
C VAL A 96 -0.76 -17.22 8.09
N VAL A 97 0.39 -16.55 8.05
CA VAL A 97 1.17 -16.35 6.81
C VAL A 97 1.68 -17.70 6.28
N ALA A 98 1.22 -18.09 5.11
CA ALA A 98 1.70 -19.30 4.42
C ALA A 98 2.93 -19.01 3.54
N GLN A 99 3.04 -17.81 2.97
CA GLN A 99 4.16 -17.37 2.14
C GLN A 99 5.42 -17.14 3.00
N GLN A 100 6.59 -17.13 2.37
CA GLN A 100 7.84 -16.85 3.08
C GLN A 100 7.80 -15.47 3.76
N GLN A 101 7.28 -14.47 3.07
CA GLN A 101 7.14 -13.10 3.55
C GLN A 101 5.96 -12.42 2.86
N VAL A 102 5.20 -11.62 3.61
CA VAL A 102 4.15 -10.75 3.07
C VAL A 102 4.25 -9.36 3.67
N TRP A 103 3.74 -8.38 2.94
CA TRP A 103 3.56 -7.01 3.39
C TRP A 103 2.07 -6.71 3.49
N ILE A 104 1.67 -5.94 4.50
CA ILE A 104 0.28 -5.48 4.61
C ILE A 104 0.14 -4.04 4.12
N LEU A 105 -0.89 -3.79 3.32
CA LEU A 105 -1.25 -2.48 2.82
C LEU A 105 -2.66 -2.10 3.31
N PHE A 106 -2.82 -0.84 3.72
CA PHE A 106 -4.06 -0.28 4.26
C PHE A 106 -4.65 -1.07 5.44
N PRO A 107 -3.85 -1.38 6.49
CA PRO A 107 -4.36 -2.08 7.66
C PRO A 107 -5.40 -1.19 8.38
N ASN A 108 -6.61 -1.72 8.56
CA ASN A 108 -7.70 -1.03 9.28
C ASN A 108 -8.63 -2.03 9.97
N PRO A 109 -8.43 -2.33 11.27
CA PRO A 109 -9.27 -3.26 12.00
C PRO A 109 -10.68 -2.70 12.30
N GLN A 110 -10.89 -1.38 12.15
CA GLN A 110 -12.15 -0.70 12.46
C GLN A 110 -13.18 -0.75 11.32
N VAL A 111 -12.86 -1.41 10.20
CA VAL A 111 -13.82 -1.58 9.11
C VAL A 111 -15.06 -2.35 9.57
N LYS A 112 -16.18 -2.14 8.88
CA LYS A 112 -17.41 -2.90 9.11
C LYS A 112 -17.24 -4.34 8.67
N LYS A 113 -18.04 -5.26 9.24
CA LYS A 113 -18.13 -6.64 8.77
C LYS A 113 -18.38 -6.70 7.26
N GLY A 114 -17.75 -7.67 6.61
CA GLY A 114 -17.79 -7.86 5.16
C GLY A 114 -16.79 -6.99 4.40
N LEU A 115 -16.12 -6.04 5.05
CA LEU A 115 -15.14 -5.17 4.40
C LEU A 115 -13.71 -5.64 4.64
N ARG A 116 -12.83 -5.22 3.75
CA ARG A 116 -11.41 -5.53 3.79
C ARG A 116 -10.70 -4.76 4.89
N ALA A 117 -10.06 -5.50 5.80
CA ALA A 117 -9.24 -4.97 6.88
C ALA A 117 -7.75 -4.82 6.51
N GLY A 118 -7.33 -5.33 5.38
CA GLY A 118 -5.97 -5.19 4.85
C GLY A 118 -5.76 -5.95 3.56
N LEU A 119 -4.82 -5.52 2.73
CA LEU A 119 -4.30 -6.24 1.57
C LEU A 119 -2.98 -6.89 1.94
N LEU A 120 -2.80 -8.14 1.57
CA LEU A 120 -1.53 -8.82 1.66
C LEU A 120 -0.84 -8.80 0.31
N LEU A 121 0.43 -8.40 0.32
CA LEU A 121 1.25 -8.26 -0.86
C LEU A 121 2.43 -9.24 -0.80
N THR A 122 2.85 -9.71 -1.97
CA THR A 122 4.14 -10.38 -2.16
C THR A 122 4.98 -9.57 -3.14
N GLU A 123 6.29 -9.57 -2.93
CA GLU A 123 7.22 -8.91 -3.85
C GLU A 123 7.33 -9.71 -5.15
N VAL A 124 7.36 -9.01 -6.27
CA VAL A 124 7.58 -9.59 -7.60
C VAL A 124 9.02 -9.30 -8.00
N ASN A 125 9.80 -10.37 -8.18
CA ASN A 125 11.19 -10.30 -8.66
C ASN A 125 11.25 -10.09 -10.17
#